data_4a550927e7d3bcd55d93d30333024dad
#
_entry.id   4a550927e7d3bcd55d93d30333024dad
#
_cell.length_a   1.000
_cell.length_b   1.000
_cell.length_c   1.000
_cell.angle_alpha   90.00
_cell.angle_beta   90.00
_cell.angle_gamma   90.00
#
_symmetry.space_group_name_H-M   'P 1'
#
loop_
_entity.id
_entity.type
_entity.pdbx_description
1 polymer ?
#
loop_
_entity_poly.entity_id
_entity_poly.type
_entity_poly.pdbx_seq_one_letter_code
_entity_poly.pdbx_strand_id
1 'polypeptide(L)'
;MQAKYKRVLVKISGEALAADKHTGFDFAFVSRVCEAVKACADEGVQIGIVIGGGNFWRGVKDGAGKVERVSADRMGMLATAMNCLAVCDVFRQLGADARILTAMDIQGVGERFDARKAIEYLERGSIVLFACGSGHPFFSTDTAAVLRAAEIQADAILLAKNIDGVYSDDPRKNPDAVRFDEISYDEVLARHLAVMDTTATSLAMDNNIPVIVFALAEPENIGKVLEGEKLGTIVQ
;
A
#
# COMPACT_ATOMS: atom_id res chain seq x y z
N MET A 1 0.76 5.26 -22.19
CA MET A 1 1.78 5.21 -21.11
C MET A 1 2.83 4.17 -21.46
N GLN A 2 4.12 4.47 -21.33
CA GLN A 2 5.19 3.46 -21.42
C GLN A 2 5.64 3.14 -19.99
N ALA A 3 4.96 2.19 -19.35
CA ALA A 3 5.25 1.83 -17.99
C ALA A 3 6.61 1.14 -17.84
N LYS A 4 7.42 1.57 -16.87
CA LYS A 4 8.69 0.95 -16.49
C LYS A 4 8.48 -0.42 -15.82
N TYR A 5 7.36 -0.61 -15.13
CA TYR A 5 7.01 -1.81 -14.37
C TYR A 5 5.74 -2.43 -14.94
N LYS A 6 5.75 -3.73 -15.13
CA LYS A 6 4.61 -4.49 -15.65
C LYS A 6 3.60 -4.83 -14.55
N ARG A 7 4.10 -5.25 -13.37
CA ARG A 7 3.29 -5.63 -12.22
C ARG A 7 3.77 -4.89 -10.98
N VAL A 8 2.87 -4.19 -10.32
CA VAL A 8 3.20 -3.42 -9.12
C VAL A 8 2.24 -3.73 -7.97
N LEU A 9 2.75 -3.53 -6.77
CA LEU A 9 1.91 -3.45 -5.59
C LEU A 9 1.85 -2.00 -5.11
N VAL A 10 0.65 -1.43 -5.06
CA VAL A 10 0.42 -0.09 -4.50
C VAL A 10 0.00 -0.24 -3.04
N LYS A 11 0.77 0.36 -2.13
CA LYS A 11 0.39 0.41 -0.72
C LYS A 11 -0.14 1.80 -0.37
N ILE A 12 -1.34 1.84 0.16
CA ILE A 12 -2.05 3.07 0.56
C ILE A 12 -2.27 3.07 2.07
N SER A 13 -2.00 4.20 2.73
CA SER A 13 -2.38 4.41 4.12
C SER A 13 -3.90 4.51 4.25
N GLY A 14 -4.52 3.83 5.22
CA GLY A 14 -5.95 4.02 5.50
C GLY A 14 -6.29 5.46 5.88
N GLU A 15 -5.38 6.16 6.58
CA GLU A 15 -5.55 7.56 6.92
C GLU A 15 -5.69 8.47 5.70
N ALA A 16 -4.99 8.14 4.58
CA ALA A 16 -5.13 8.89 3.35
C ALA A 16 -6.55 8.81 2.77
N LEU A 17 -7.26 7.69 2.96
CA LEU A 17 -8.65 7.54 2.50
C LEU A 17 -9.65 8.38 3.29
N ALA A 18 -9.30 8.78 4.50
CA ALA A 18 -10.12 9.67 5.33
C ALA A 18 -9.87 11.16 5.02
N ALA A 19 -8.73 11.49 4.38
CA ALA A 19 -8.28 12.86 4.16
C ALA A 19 -8.42 13.70 5.45
N ASP A 20 -9.04 14.88 5.38
CA ASP A 20 -9.23 15.79 6.53
C ASP A 20 -10.28 15.31 7.56
N LYS A 21 -11.03 14.24 7.26
CA LYS A 21 -12.07 13.71 8.16
C LYS A 21 -11.51 12.94 9.36
N HIS A 22 -10.21 12.60 9.34
CA HIS A 22 -9.51 11.81 10.37
C HIS A 22 -10.02 10.37 10.56
N THR A 23 -11.26 10.04 10.21
CA THR A 23 -11.86 8.70 10.28
C THR A 23 -12.83 8.47 9.13
N GLY A 24 -13.05 7.20 8.78
CA GLY A 24 -13.93 6.81 7.68
C GLY A 24 -13.32 7.08 6.31
N PHE A 25 -14.13 7.60 5.39
CA PHE A 25 -13.75 7.84 4.00
C PHE A 25 -14.05 9.27 3.55
N ASP A 26 -13.14 9.82 2.78
CA ASP A 26 -13.44 10.89 1.83
C ASP A 26 -13.62 10.26 0.44
N PHE A 27 -14.86 10.03 0.03
CA PHE A 27 -15.14 9.36 -1.24
C PHE A 27 -14.73 10.18 -2.46
N ALA A 28 -14.63 11.50 -2.37
CA ALA A 28 -14.10 12.31 -3.47
C ALA A 28 -12.61 12.01 -3.68
N PHE A 29 -11.84 11.92 -2.61
CA PHE A 29 -10.43 11.53 -2.67
C PHE A 29 -10.27 10.08 -3.10
N VAL A 30 -11.07 9.15 -2.53
CA VAL A 30 -11.06 7.72 -2.92
C VAL A 30 -11.32 7.57 -4.42
N SER A 31 -12.30 8.28 -4.98
CA SER A 31 -12.60 8.24 -6.42
C SER A 31 -11.42 8.68 -7.25
N ARG A 32 -10.76 9.80 -6.89
CA ARG A 32 -9.55 10.26 -7.60
C ARG A 32 -8.42 9.22 -7.58
N VAL A 33 -8.19 8.57 -6.43
CA VAL A 33 -7.19 7.50 -6.32
C VAL A 33 -7.56 6.32 -7.24
N CYS A 34 -8.83 5.90 -7.22
CA CYS A 34 -9.31 4.81 -8.06
C CYS A 34 -9.23 5.14 -9.56
N GLU A 35 -9.55 6.37 -9.94
CA GLU A 35 -9.42 6.85 -11.33
C GLU A 35 -7.97 6.80 -11.81
N ALA A 36 -7.02 7.29 -11.00
CA ALA A 36 -5.60 7.27 -11.33
C ALA A 36 -5.07 5.83 -11.46
N VAL A 37 -5.42 4.93 -10.53
CA VAL A 37 -5.03 3.52 -10.59
C VAL A 37 -5.67 2.83 -11.79
N LYS A 38 -6.97 3.06 -12.03
CA LYS A 38 -7.67 2.47 -13.18
C LYS A 38 -7.04 2.90 -14.50
N ALA A 39 -6.70 4.17 -14.66
CA ALA A 39 -6.03 4.66 -15.88
C ALA A 39 -4.73 3.88 -16.15
N CYS A 40 -3.94 3.57 -15.12
CA CYS A 40 -2.74 2.74 -15.27
C CYS A 40 -3.08 1.28 -15.64
N ALA A 41 -4.12 0.71 -15.04
CA ALA A 41 -4.56 -0.65 -15.34
C ALA A 41 -5.10 -0.78 -16.77
N ASP A 42 -5.83 0.22 -17.27
CA ASP A 42 -6.33 0.28 -18.65
C ASP A 42 -5.19 0.30 -19.69
N GLU A 43 -4.01 0.83 -19.31
CA GLU A 43 -2.79 0.81 -20.12
C GLU A 43 -1.99 -0.51 -19.99
N GLY A 44 -2.54 -1.50 -19.27
CA GLY A 44 -1.99 -2.85 -19.17
C GLY A 44 -1.05 -3.08 -17.98
N VAL A 45 -0.93 -2.15 -17.03
CA VAL A 45 -0.19 -2.38 -15.80
C VAL A 45 -1.01 -3.28 -14.86
N GLN A 46 -0.39 -4.33 -14.34
CA GLN A 46 -0.98 -5.26 -13.40
C GLN A 46 -0.86 -4.69 -11.98
N ILE A 47 -1.98 -4.39 -11.33
CA ILE A 47 -1.98 -3.62 -10.07
C ILE A 47 -2.61 -4.43 -8.93
N GLY A 48 -1.77 -4.77 -7.93
CA GLY A 48 -2.21 -5.22 -6.61
C GLY A 48 -2.25 -4.05 -5.64
N ILE A 49 -3.21 -4.04 -4.71
CA ILE A 49 -3.38 -2.95 -3.74
C ILE A 49 -3.44 -3.51 -2.33
N VAL A 50 -2.66 -2.94 -1.41
CA VAL A 50 -2.76 -3.14 0.03
C VAL A 50 -3.12 -1.82 0.69
N ILE A 51 -4.13 -1.84 1.56
CA ILE A 51 -4.64 -0.64 2.25
C ILE A 51 -4.51 -0.83 3.76
N GLY A 52 -3.93 0.14 4.46
CA GLY A 52 -3.89 0.15 5.92
C GLY A 52 -5.26 0.39 6.56
N GLY A 53 -5.41 0.04 7.84
CA GLY A 53 -6.66 0.20 8.61
C GLY A 53 -6.73 1.47 9.47
N GLY A 54 -5.74 2.37 9.38
CA GLY A 54 -5.52 3.46 10.32
C GLY A 54 -6.60 4.56 10.37
N ASN A 55 -7.51 4.60 9.40
CA ASN A 55 -8.69 5.47 9.40
C ASN A 55 -9.84 4.95 10.30
N PHE A 56 -9.77 3.69 10.75
CA PHE A 56 -10.76 3.09 11.67
C PHE A 56 -10.13 2.60 12.96
N TRP A 57 -8.94 2.02 12.91
CA TRP A 57 -8.31 1.41 14.07
C TRP A 57 -6.78 1.39 13.97
N ARG A 58 -6.12 1.88 15.02
CA ARG A 58 -4.66 1.84 15.20
C ARG A 58 -4.32 0.94 16.38
N GLY A 59 -4.19 -0.37 16.13
CA GLY A 59 -4.13 -1.43 17.14
C GLY A 59 -3.29 -1.12 18.37
N VAL A 60 -2.03 -0.73 18.19
CA VAL A 60 -1.11 -0.43 19.32
C VAL A 60 -1.51 0.87 20.05
N LYS A 61 -1.96 1.90 19.31
CA LYS A 61 -2.26 3.22 19.88
C LYS A 61 -3.62 3.24 20.55
N ASP A 62 -4.67 2.76 19.87
CA ASP A 62 -6.05 2.85 20.34
C ASP A 62 -6.36 1.75 21.35
N GLY A 63 -5.73 0.57 21.22
CA GLY A 63 -5.90 -0.59 22.10
C GLY A 63 -5.01 -0.62 23.34
N ALA A 64 -4.08 0.35 23.49
CA ALA A 64 -3.08 0.34 24.57
C ALA A 64 -3.72 0.18 25.97
N GLY A 65 -3.44 -0.95 26.63
CA GLY A 65 -3.94 -1.26 27.99
C GLY A 65 -5.44 -1.55 28.08
N LYS A 66 -6.19 -1.55 26.97
CA LYS A 66 -7.65 -1.80 26.94
C LYS A 66 -8.02 -3.08 26.20
N VAL A 67 -7.23 -3.47 25.23
CA VAL A 67 -7.47 -4.64 24.38
C VAL A 67 -6.16 -5.42 24.27
N GLU A 68 -6.24 -6.75 24.33
CA GLU A 68 -5.10 -7.61 24.11
C GLU A 68 -4.52 -7.38 22.70
N ARG A 69 -3.18 -7.41 22.57
CA ARG A 69 -2.47 -7.12 21.34
C ARG A 69 -2.97 -7.94 20.14
N VAL A 70 -3.18 -9.23 20.31
CA VAL A 70 -3.65 -10.13 19.24
C VAL A 70 -5.05 -9.70 18.76
N SER A 71 -5.93 -9.36 19.67
CA SER A 71 -7.28 -8.88 19.36
C SER A 71 -7.26 -7.51 18.67
N ALA A 72 -6.42 -6.60 19.18
CA ALA A 72 -6.23 -5.27 18.60
C ALA A 72 -5.71 -5.34 17.15
N ASP A 73 -4.75 -6.22 16.87
CA ASP A 73 -4.23 -6.44 15.52
C ASP A 73 -5.28 -7.05 14.59
N ARG A 74 -6.11 -7.99 15.08
CA ARG A 74 -7.25 -8.53 14.32
C ARG A 74 -8.30 -7.47 13.99
N MET A 75 -8.60 -6.56 14.91
CA MET A 75 -9.46 -5.40 14.64
C MET A 75 -8.87 -4.52 13.52
N GLY A 76 -7.56 -4.28 13.53
CA GLY A 76 -6.86 -3.60 12.44
C GLY A 76 -6.97 -4.33 11.10
N MET A 77 -6.88 -5.67 11.09
CA MET A 77 -7.08 -6.46 9.87
C MET A 77 -8.52 -6.32 9.34
N LEU A 78 -9.53 -6.35 10.20
CA LEU A 78 -10.92 -6.12 9.81
C LEU A 78 -11.13 -4.70 9.28
N ALA A 79 -10.46 -3.69 9.85
CA ALA A 79 -10.48 -2.34 9.33
C ALA A 79 -9.92 -2.25 7.89
N THR A 80 -8.87 -3.02 7.57
CA THR A 80 -8.37 -3.10 6.18
C THR A 80 -9.39 -3.75 5.24
N ALA A 81 -10.16 -4.74 5.71
CA ALA A 81 -11.22 -5.37 4.93
C ALA A 81 -12.34 -4.38 4.59
N MET A 82 -12.75 -3.53 5.55
CA MET A 82 -13.69 -2.45 5.30
C MET A 82 -13.18 -1.48 4.22
N ASN A 83 -11.90 -1.11 4.29
CA ASN A 83 -11.27 -0.26 3.27
C ASN A 83 -11.27 -0.92 1.88
N CYS A 84 -10.93 -2.20 1.81
CA CYS A 84 -10.95 -2.95 0.56
C CYS A 84 -12.36 -3.04 -0.04
N LEU A 85 -13.41 -3.23 0.77
CA LEU A 85 -14.80 -3.24 0.30
C LEU A 85 -15.18 -1.90 -0.35
N ALA A 86 -14.92 -0.78 0.36
CA ALA A 86 -15.26 0.55 -0.14
C ALA A 86 -14.49 0.89 -1.44
N VAL A 87 -13.19 0.64 -1.49
CA VAL A 87 -12.35 0.94 -2.66
C VAL A 87 -12.70 0.01 -3.84
N CYS A 88 -12.97 -1.28 -3.58
CA CYS A 88 -13.40 -2.22 -4.61
C CYS A 88 -14.72 -1.82 -5.25
N ASP A 89 -15.68 -1.33 -4.45
CA ASP A 89 -16.97 -0.86 -4.96
C ASP A 89 -16.80 0.37 -5.84
N VAL A 90 -15.96 1.33 -5.44
CA VAL A 90 -15.63 2.51 -6.28
C VAL A 90 -15.00 2.08 -7.61
N PHE A 91 -14.05 1.13 -7.62
CA PHE A 91 -13.48 0.60 -8.86
C PHE A 91 -14.56 0.00 -9.78
N ARG A 92 -15.49 -0.77 -9.21
CA ARG A 92 -16.61 -1.37 -9.97
C ARG A 92 -17.55 -0.31 -10.53
N GLN A 93 -17.85 0.74 -9.79
CA GLN A 93 -18.62 1.88 -10.26
C GLN A 93 -17.94 2.61 -11.44
N LEU A 94 -16.61 2.65 -11.44
CA LEU A 94 -15.79 3.15 -12.54
C LEU A 94 -15.66 2.17 -13.72
N GLY A 95 -16.27 0.98 -13.64
CA GLY A 95 -16.26 -0.04 -14.69
C GLY A 95 -15.00 -0.91 -14.70
N ALA A 96 -14.18 -0.90 -13.65
CA ALA A 96 -13.03 -1.79 -13.54
C ALA A 96 -13.41 -3.17 -12.98
N ASP A 97 -12.76 -4.25 -13.46
CA ASP A 97 -12.84 -5.55 -12.80
C ASP A 97 -11.94 -5.53 -11.55
N ALA A 98 -12.56 -5.38 -10.37
CA ALA A 98 -11.86 -5.34 -9.11
C ALA A 98 -12.23 -6.53 -8.23
N ARG A 99 -11.22 -7.18 -7.63
CA ARG A 99 -11.33 -8.40 -6.83
C ARG A 99 -10.71 -8.21 -5.46
N ILE A 100 -11.35 -8.78 -4.43
CA ILE A 100 -10.80 -8.78 -3.07
C ILE A 100 -10.32 -10.19 -2.74
N LEU A 101 -9.06 -10.32 -2.34
CA LEU A 101 -8.48 -11.52 -1.75
C LEU A 101 -8.16 -11.26 -0.28
N THR A 102 -8.60 -12.14 0.60
CA THR A 102 -8.50 -11.95 2.06
C THR A 102 -7.51 -12.93 2.68
N ALA A 103 -6.65 -12.44 3.58
CA ALA A 103 -5.76 -13.30 4.36
C ALA A 103 -6.49 -14.06 5.50
N MET A 104 -7.69 -13.63 5.86
CA MET A 104 -8.58 -14.29 6.82
C MET A 104 -9.86 -14.74 6.11
N ASP A 105 -10.47 -15.85 6.54
CA ASP A 105 -11.76 -16.28 6.00
C ASP A 105 -12.88 -15.37 6.52
N ILE A 106 -13.40 -14.51 5.64
CA ILE A 106 -14.52 -13.61 5.92
C ILE A 106 -15.56 -13.77 4.83
N GLN A 107 -16.60 -14.56 5.12
CA GLN A 107 -17.69 -14.81 4.18
C GLN A 107 -18.31 -13.49 3.71
N GLY A 108 -18.51 -13.33 2.41
CA GLY A 108 -19.16 -12.15 1.82
C GLY A 108 -18.24 -10.94 1.61
N VAL A 109 -16.97 -10.99 2.01
CA VAL A 109 -16.00 -9.89 1.79
C VAL A 109 -15.17 -10.13 0.53
N GLY A 110 -14.57 -11.30 0.41
CA GLY A 110 -13.69 -11.65 -0.70
C GLY A 110 -13.34 -13.13 -0.69
N GLU A 111 -12.53 -13.53 -1.66
CA GLU A 111 -12.04 -14.89 -1.74
C GLU A 111 -10.81 -15.06 -0.84
N ARG A 112 -10.57 -16.28 -0.38
CA ARG A 112 -9.33 -16.59 0.34
C ARG A 112 -8.12 -16.30 -0.55
N PHE A 113 -7.11 -15.63 0.00
CA PHE A 113 -5.88 -15.35 -0.71
C PHE A 113 -5.18 -16.65 -1.14
N ASP A 114 -4.84 -16.68 -2.41
CA ASP A 114 -3.94 -17.62 -3.04
C ASP A 114 -3.09 -16.87 -4.07
N ALA A 115 -1.77 -17.08 -4.04
CA ALA A 115 -0.84 -16.30 -4.88
C ALA A 115 -1.04 -16.57 -6.38
N ARG A 116 -1.31 -17.83 -6.79
CA ARG A 116 -1.54 -18.18 -8.20
C ARG A 116 -2.81 -17.54 -8.72
N LYS A 117 -3.87 -17.59 -7.92
CA LYS A 117 -5.15 -16.94 -8.23
C LYS A 117 -5.03 -15.42 -8.32
N ALA A 118 -4.23 -14.80 -7.44
CA ALA A 118 -3.94 -13.38 -7.53
C ALA A 118 -3.24 -13.02 -8.85
N ILE A 119 -2.23 -13.81 -9.24
CA ILE A 119 -1.51 -13.64 -10.50
C ILE A 119 -2.46 -13.80 -11.69
N GLU A 120 -3.32 -14.85 -11.70
CA GLU A 120 -4.30 -15.05 -12.77
C GLU A 120 -5.25 -13.85 -12.93
N TYR A 121 -5.74 -13.27 -11.84
CA TYR A 121 -6.58 -12.08 -11.89
C TYR A 121 -5.81 -10.88 -12.44
N LEU A 122 -4.60 -10.63 -11.97
CA LEU A 122 -3.74 -9.55 -12.45
C LEU A 122 -3.44 -9.67 -13.95
N GLU A 123 -3.16 -10.88 -14.43
CA GLU A 123 -2.88 -11.16 -15.85
C GLU A 123 -4.10 -10.98 -16.76
N ARG A 124 -5.31 -11.09 -16.21
CA ARG A 124 -6.58 -10.81 -16.91
C ARG A 124 -6.96 -9.32 -16.86
N GLY A 125 -6.14 -8.47 -16.25
CA GLY A 125 -6.39 -7.04 -16.12
C GLY A 125 -7.29 -6.65 -14.94
N SER A 126 -7.57 -7.60 -14.01
CA SER A 126 -8.29 -7.26 -12.79
C SER A 126 -7.38 -6.48 -11.83
N ILE A 127 -7.92 -5.49 -11.13
CA ILE A 127 -7.28 -4.83 -10.00
C ILE A 127 -7.52 -5.70 -8.75
N VAL A 128 -6.45 -6.14 -8.07
CA VAL A 128 -6.57 -7.06 -6.93
C VAL A 128 -6.29 -6.32 -5.62
N LEU A 129 -7.28 -6.30 -4.72
CA LEU A 129 -7.14 -5.72 -3.38
C LEU A 129 -6.86 -6.83 -2.37
N PHE A 130 -5.81 -6.68 -1.58
CA PHE A 130 -5.42 -7.63 -0.53
C PHE A 130 -5.87 -7.15 0.83
N ALA A 131 -6.88 -7.80 1.38
CA ALA A 131 -7.47 -7.47 2.67
C ALA A 131 -6.89 -8.31 3.82
N CYS A 132 -7.04 -7.84 5.04
CA CYS A 132 -6.61 -8.46 6.29
C CYS A 132 -5.09 -8.60 6.44
N GLY A 133 -4.31 -7.76 5.75
CA GLY A 133 -2.87 -7.72 5.90
C GLY A 133 -2.18 -9.05 5.60
N SER A 134 -1.29 -9.49 6.50
CA SER A 134 -0.65 -10.81 6.44
C SER A 134 -1.55 -11.95 6.94
N GLY A 135 -2.64 -11.64 7.64
CA GLY A 135 -3.46 -12.61 8.40
C GLY A 135 -2.89 -12.96 9.77
N HIS A 136 -1.72 -12.45 10.13
CA HIS A 136 -1.03 -12.73 11.38
C HIS A 136 -0.86 -11.49 12.24
N PRO A 137 -1.17 -11.56 13.56
CA PRO A 137 -0.84 -10.51 14.51
C PRO A 137 0.64 -10.18 14.53
N PHE A 138 1.00 -9.03 15.08
CA PHE A 138 2.36 -8.49 15.22
C PHE A 138 3.02 -7.99 13.94
N PHE A 139 2.45 -8.23 12.77
CA PHE A 139 2.95 -7.69 11.51
C PHE A 139 2.20 -6.44 11.09
N SER A 140 2.94 -5.48 10.56
CA SER A 140 2.38 -4.23 10.04
C SER A 140 1.74 -4.42 8.66
N THR A 141 1.05 -3.38 8.20
CA THR A 141 0.56 -3.32 6.81
C THR A 141 1.72 -3.17 5.82
N ASP A 142 2.84 -2.55 6.21
CA ASP A 142 4.03 -2.44 5.36
C ASP A 142 4.65 -3.81 5.12
N THR A 143 4.82 -4.62 6.18
CA THR A 143 5.25 -6.02 6.06
C THR A 143 4.29 -6.84 5.19
N ALA A 144 2.99 -6.67 5.36
CA ALA A 144 1.99 -7.35 4.53
C ALA A 144 2.11 -6.94 3.06
N ALA A 145 2.37 -5.66 2.76
CA ALA A 145 2.53 -5.18 1.39
C ALA A 145 3.74 -5.83 0.72
N VAL A 146 4.89 -5.89 1.41
CA VAL A 146 6.09 -6.55 0.87
C VAL A 146 5.86 -8.04 0.65
N LEU A 147 5.21 -8.72 1.62
CA LEU A 147 4.88 -10.14 1.49
C LEU A 147 4.00 -10.39 0.24
N ARG A 148 2.92 -9.61 0.07
CA ARG A 148 2.06 -9.73 -1.11
C ARG A 148 2.79 -9.41 -2.39
N ALA A 149 3.67 -8.39 -2.41
CA ALA A 149 4.48 -8.06 -3.57
C ALA A 149 5.38 -9.23 -4.00
N ALA A 150 6.06 -9.88 -3.04
CA ALA A 150 6.87 -11.05 -3.31
C ALA A 150 6.03 -12.23 -3.86
N GLU A 151 4.90 -12.54 -3.22
CA GLU A 151 4.02 -13.65 -3.58
C GLU A 151 3.40 -13.48 -4.98
N ILE A 152 3.06 -12.24 -5.39
CA ILE A 152 2.53 -11.97 -6.72
C ILE A 152 3.63 -11.66 -7.75
N GLN A 153 4.89 -11.74 -7.38
CA GLN A 153 6.03 -11.41 -8.25
C GLN A 153 5.94 -9.99 -8.82
N ALA A 154 5.70 -9.01 -7.95
CA ALA A 154 5.67 -7.61 -8.36
C ALA A 154 7.07 -7.09 -8.68
N ASP A 155 7.17 -6.27 -9.73
CA ASP A 155 8.43 -5.63 -10.16
C ASP A 155 8.84 -4.51 -9.19
N ALA A 156 7.87 -3.90 -8.50
CA ALA A 156 8.10 -2.82 -7.54
C ALA A 156 6.92 -2.64 -6.57
N ILE A 157 7.20 -1.99 -5.43
CA ILE A 157 6.19 -1.51 -4.50
C ILE A 157 6.09 0.01 -4.60
N LEU A 158 4.90 0.52 -4.87
CA LEU A 158 4.57 1.93 -4.85
C LEU A 158 4.03 2.28 -3.46
N LEU A 159 4.87 2.88 -2.63
CA LEU A 159 4.55 3.24 -1.25
C LEU A 159 4.02 4.68 -1.18
N ALA A 160 2.71 4.81 -1.33
CA ALA A 160 2.01 6.08 -1.31
C ALA A 160 1.82 6.60 0.12
N LYS A 161 2.48 7.71 0.45
CA LYS A 161 2.52 8.31 1.80
C LYS A 161 2.04 9.78 1.79
N ASN A 162 2.02 10.39 2.99
CA ASN A 162 1.78 11.83 3.15
C ASN A 162 3.06 12.67 3.03
N ILE A 163 4.16 12.03 2.64
CA ILE A 163 5.47 12.65 2.41
C ILE A 163 5.96 12.25 1.02
N ASP A 164 6.64 13.13 0.35
CA ASP A 164 7.04 13.00 -1.06
C ASP A 164 8.33 12.20 -1.29
N GLY A 165 8.88 11.59 -0.25
CA GLY A 165 10.08 10.76 -0.37
C GLY A 165 10.71 10.41 0.98
N VAL A 166 11.93 9.89 0.93
CA VAL A 166 12.78 9.59 2.09
C VAL A 166 13.75 10.73 2.29
N TYR A 167 13.87 11.21 3.52
CA TYR A 167 14.73 12.32 3.90
C TYR A 167 15.84 11.88 4.84
N SER A 168 16.91 12.66 4.88
CA SER A 168 18.03 12.45 5.79
C SER A 168 17.67 12.58 7.27
N ASP A 169 16.56 13.29 7.58
CA ASP A 169 15.96 13.49 8.89
C ASP A 169 14.46 13.86 8.70
N ASP A 170 13.70 14.02 9.78
CA ASP A 170 12.28 14.47 9.69
C ASP A 170 12.22 15.94 9.20
N PRO A 171 11.76 16.21 7.96
CA PRO A 171 11.74 17.58 7.41
C PRO A 171 10.81 18.53 8.16
N ARG A 172 9.88 18.01 8.97
CA ARG A 172 9.01 18.84 9.83
C ARG A 172 9.72 19.36 11.07
N LYS A 173 10.84 18.73 11.44
CA LYS A 173 11.65 19.10 12.61
C LYS A 173 12.99 19.72 12.23
N ASN A 174 13.55 19.27 11.12
CA ASN A 174 14.83 19.72 10.61
C ASN A 174 14.65 20.31 9.20
N PRO A 175 14.69 21.64 9.05
CA PRO A 175 14.55 22.31 7.75
C PRO A 175 15.73 22.02 6.80
N ASP A 176 16.87 21.55 7.32
CA ASP A 176 18.04 21.16 6.51
C ASP A 176 17.98 19.70 6.04
N ALA A 177 16.88 18.99 6.31
CA ALA A 177 16.69 17.61 5.85
C ALA A 177 16.64 17.57 4.32
N VAL A 178 17.49 16.72 3.73
CA VAL A 178 17.61 16.54 2.28
C VAL A 178 16.87 15.28 1.87
N ARG A 179 16.01 15.39 0.83
CA ARG A 179 15.35 14.23 0.22
C ARG A 179 16.36 13.47 -0.63
N PHE A 180 16.30 12.14 -0.54
CA PHE A 180 17.04 11.25 -1.43
C PHE A 180 16.24 11.00 -2.72
N ASP A 181 16.88 11.03 -3.87
CA ASP A 181 16.29 10.52 -5.11
C ASP A 181 16.35 8.99 -5.14
N GLU A 182 17.46 8.43 -4.62
CA GLU A 182 17.70 7.00 -4.50
C GLU A 182 18.53 6.73 -3.24
N ILE A 183 18.25 5.61 -2.56
CA ILE A 183 18.96 5.19 -1.35
C ILE A 183 18.93 3.66 -1.24
N SER A 184 20.03 3.06 -0.74
CA SER A 184 20.08 1.61 -0.53
C SER A 184 19.31 1.18 0.72
N TYR A 185 18.85 -0.08 0.74
CA TYR A 185 18.25 -0.68 1.94
C TYR A 185 19.21 -0.70 3.12
N ASP A 186 20.50 -1.00 2.88
CA ASP A 186 21.53 -0.99 3.91
C ASP A 186 21.65 0.39 4.58
N GLU A 187 21.63 1.46 3.79
CA GLU A 187 21.69 2.82 4.33
C GLU A 187 20.42 3.21 5.09
N VAL A 188 19.25 2.81 4.60
CA VAL A 188 17.96 2.99 5.31
C VAL A 188 18.00 2.32 6.67
N LEU A 189 18.49 1.08 6.76
CA LEU A 189 18.58 0.32 8.00
C LEU A 189 19.66 0.91 8.93
N ALA A 190 20.86 1.21 8.42
CA ALA A 190 21.96 1.75 9.20
C ALA A 190 21.64 3.13 9.81
N ARG A 191 20.88 3.96 9.10
CA ARG A 191 20.50 5.31 9.54
C ARG A 191 19.13 5.35 10.23
N HIS A 192 18.45 4.21 10.39
CA HIS A 192 17.11 4.10 10.98
C HIS A 192 16.07 5.06 10.35
N LEU A 193 16.12 5.21 9.02
CA LEU A 193 15.20 6.10 8.31
C LEU A 193 13.77 5.53 8.29
N ALA A 194 12.79 6.38 8.53
CA ALA A 194 11.39 5.99 8.69
C ALA A 194 10.68 5.76 7.32
N VAL A 195 11.15 4.80 6.53
CA VAL A 195 10.52 4.40 5.26
C VAL A 195 9.37 3.44 5.54
N MET A 196 9.70 2.29 6.10
CA MET A 196 8.81 1.21 6.53
C MET A 196 9.31 0.68 7.87
N ASP A 197 8.59 -0.25 8.49
CA ASP A 197 9.16 -0.97 9.63
C ASP A 197 10.33 -1.88 9.19
N THR A 198 11.20 -2.22 10.16
CA THR A 198 12.44 -2.98 9.89
C THR A 198 12.15 -4.34 9.22
N THR A 199 11.07 -5.03 9.63
CA THR A 199 10.70 -6.33 9.05
C THR A 199 10.35 -6.18 7.57
N ALA A 200 9.55 -5.17 7.22
CA ALA A 200 9.20 -4.86 5.83
C ALA A 200 10.43 -4.50 5.01
N THR A 201 11.31 -3.65 5.56
CA THR A 201 12.55 -3.22 4.90
C THR A 201 13.47 -4.39 4.60
N SER A 202 13.73 -5.26 5.60
CA SER A 202 14.57 -6.46 5.41
C SER A 202 13.96 -7.43 4.41
N LEU A 203 12.63 -7.66 4.47
CA LEU A 203 11.95 -8.56 3.54
C LEU A 203 12.03 -8.05 2.09
N ALA A 204 11.90 -6.74 1.86
CA ALA A 204 12.03 -6.14 0.54
C ALA A 204 13.46 -6.25 0.01
N MET A 205 14.45 -5.99 0.85
CA MET A 205 15.88 -6.14 0.55
C MET A 205 16.22 -7.58 0.16
N ASP A 206 15.81 -8.57 0.96
CA ASP A 206 16.12 -10.00 0.73
C ASP A 206 15.50 -10.51 -0.59
N ASN A 207 14.41 -9.92 -1.04
CA ASN A 207 13.73 -10.28 -2.29
C ASN A 207 14.06 -9.36 -3.47
N ASN A 208 14.96 -8.39 -3.30
CA ASN A 208 15.36 -7.42 -4.32
C ASN A 208 14.17 -6.68 -4.95
N ILE A 209 13.16 -6.33 -4.16
CA ILE A 209 11.96 -5.62 -4.63
C ILE A 209 12.16 -4.12 -4.39
N PRO A 210 12.31 -3.27 -5.40
CA PRO A 210 12.44 -1.84 -5.20
C PRO A 210 11.16 -1.23 -4.63
N VAL A 211 11.32 -0.28 -3.70
CA VAL A 211 10.23 0.48 -3.10
C VAL A 211 10.32 1.94 -3.54
N ILE A 212 9.27 2.45 -4.16
CA ILE A 212 9.18 3.85 -4.58
C ILE A 212 8.28 4.59 -3.59
N VAL A 213 8.86 5.51 -2.83
CA VAL A 213 8.15 6.34 -1.83
C VAL A 213 7.78 7.66 -2.47
N PHE A 214 6.48 8.01 -2.49
CA PHE A 214 6.00 9.26 -3.08
C PHE A 214 4.74 9.78 -2.37
N ALA A 215 4.41 11.06 -2.60
CA ALA A 215 3.22 11.69 -2.03
C ALA A 215 1.94 11.26 -2.77
N LEU A 216 0.92 10.83 -1.99
CA LEU A 216 -0.41 10.48 -2.51
C LEU A 216 -1.36 11.69 -2.62
N ALA A 217 -0.98 12.87 -2.14
CA ALA A 217 -1.83 14.07 -2.20
C ALA A 217 -2.33 14.37 -3.63
N GLU A 218 -1.51 14.03 -4.61
CA GLU A 218 -1.84 14.04 -6.05
C GLU A 218 -1.86 12.60 -6.57
N PRO A 219 -3.02 11.92 -6.59
CA PRO A 219 -3.13 10.52 -7.01
C PRO A 219 -2.60 10.25 -8.43
N GLU A 220 -2.62 11.25 -9.29
CA GLU A 220 -2.11 11.21 -10.66
C GLU A 220 -0.58 10.91 -10.70
N ASN A 221 0.13 11.14 -9.61
CA ASN A 221 1.54 10.78 -9.46
C ASN A 221 1.78 9.27 -9.54
N ILE A 222 0.78 8.42 -9.30
CA ILE A 222 0.88 6.97 -9.51
C ILE A 222 1.28 6.67 -10.95
N GLY A 223 0.61 7.27 -11.92
CA GLY A 223 0.94 7.11 -13.35
C GLY A 223 2.34 7.60 -13.69
N LYS A 224 2.69 8.80 -13.23
CA LYS A 224 4.02 9.40 -13.48
C LYS A 224 5.17 8.56 -12.90
N VAL A 225 4.99 8.03 -11.68
CA VAL A 225 5.97 7.11 -11.06
C VAL A 225 6.11 5.83 -11.89
N LEU A 226 5.00 5.30 -12.41
CA LEU A 226 5.02 4.12 -13.28
C LEU A 226 5.72 4.39 -14.62
N GLU A 227 5.69 5.61 -15.13
CA GLU A 227 6.44 6.06 -16.32
C GLU A 227 7.92 6.29 -16.02
N GLY A 228 8.34 6.24 -14.76
CA GLY A 228 9.72 6.41 -14.32
C GLY A 228 10.12 7.84 -14.01
N GLU A 229 9.12 8.74 -13.82
CA GLU A 229 9.41 10.10 -13.35
C GLU A 229 9.98 10.08 -11.93
N LYS A 230 10.96 10.93 -11.65
CA LYS A 230 11.63 11.05 -10.35
C LYS A 230 10.81 11.91 -9.37
N LEU A 231 9.60 11.45 -9.02
CA LEU A 231 8.70 12.18 -8.12
C LEU A 231 8.86 11.83 -6.64
N GLY A 232 9.74 10.92 -6.31
CA GLY A 232 9.92 10.44 -4.94
C GLY A 232 11.30 9.89 -4.70
N THR A 233 11.41 8.93 -3.78
CA THR A 233 12.66 8.21 -3.48
C THR A 233 12.54 6.75 -3.90
N ILE A 234 13.52 6.23 -4.61
CA ILE A 234 13.67 4.79 -4.88
C ILE A 234 14.56 4.19 -3.79
N VAL A 235 14.06 3.15 -3.12
CA VAL A 235 14.81 2.35 -2.14
C VAL A 235 15.08 0.99 -2.76
N GLN A 236 16.36 0.61 -2.93
CA GLN A 236 16.77 -0.66 -3.56
C GLN A 236 18.15 -1.14 -3.10
#